data_1d9dc54b6881924c387b4e33fe8fbd0c
#
_entry.id   1d9dc54b6881924c387b4e33fe8fbd0c
#
_cell.length_a   1.000
_cell.length_b   1.000
_cell.length_c   1.000
_cell.angle_alpha   90.00
_cell.angle_beta   90.00
_cell.angle_gamma   90.00
#
_symmetry.space_group_name_H-M   'P 1'
#
loop_
_entity.id
_entity.type
_entity.pdbx_description
1 polymer ?
#
loop_
_entity_poly.entity_id
_entity_poly.type
_entity_poly.pdbx_seq_one_letter_code
_entity_poly.pdbx_strand_id
1 'polypeptide(L)'
;MSQKPISRSADLTRLRNEGYDLEIRSDHLLVKDVPYLGAGRIVKRGILVMALNLAADVTVKPGTHVAHFIGEFPRRADDTLIETIGNVSNTRTKLGEGVEINQTFSAKPMPSGAYENYYDKVTQYVTILSGYAQKIEPGVTAKTFRPVAAAGDEETVFKYIDTASTRAEIGVVTAKLATVQKIAIVGLGGTGSYVLDLVAKTPVREIHLFDGDDFLQHNSFRSPGAPSLDELVAIPKKAAYLKGIYDKMRNGIFAHVDYIGPDNVDELREMSFVFLCMEGTAKKFIVEKLEEFGLPLMDVGMGVYLSEGSLGGILRVTTSTPAQRDHLRKRMSFASDADRNEYATNIQIADLNALNAALAVIKWKKLAGFYQDLDFEHHCTYTIGGNMLRNEDAPAAAAGQASGSQPGKR
;
A
#
# COMPACT_ATOMS: atom_id res chain seq x y z
N MET A 1 0.38 -11.00 -20.35
CA MET A 1 -0.21 -9.83 -21.04
C MET A 1 -0.34 -8.67 -20.10
N SER A 2 -0.14 -7.45 -20.60
CA SER A 2 -0.10 -6.25 -19.76
C SER A 2 -1.46 -5.96 -19.12
N GLN A 3 -1.47 -5.71 -17.81
CA GLN A 3 -2.64 -5.24 -17.07
C GLN A 3 -2.72 -3.70 -17.06
N LYS A 4 -1.83 -3.03 -17.80
CA LYS A 4 -1.74 -1.55 -17.87
C LYS A 4 -3.07 -0.89 -18.22
N PRO A 5 -3.84 -1.36 -19.24
CA PRO A 5 -5.10 -0.71 -19.56
C PRO A 5 -6.12 -0.75 -18.42
N ILE A 6 -6.15 -1.82 -17.60
CA ILE A 6 -7.07 -1.90 -16.46
C ILE A 6 -6.73 -0.83 -15.42
N SER A 7 -5.44 -0.55 -15.20
CA SER A 7 -4.99 0.45 -14.21
C SER A 7 -5.04 1.89 -14.73
N ARG A 8 -5.00 2.09 -16.06
CA ARG A 8 -4.97 3.42 -16.69
C ARG A 8 -6.34 3.91 -17.14
N SER A 9 -7.33 3.03 -17.23
CA SER A 9 -8.69 3.36 -17.68
C SER A 9 -9.63 3.49 -16.49
N ALA A 10 -10.30 4.63 -16.35
CA ALA A 10 -11.17 4.92 -15.21
C ALA A 10 -12.33 3.91 -15.07
N ASP A 11 -12.94 3.53 -16.19
CA ASP A 11 -14.05 2.57 -16.25
C ASP A 11 -13.60 1.15 -15.85
N LEU A 12 -12.46 0.67 -16.34
CA LEU A 12 -11.93 -0.66 -15.96
C LEU A 12 -11.41 -0.67 -14.52
N THR A 13 -10.75 0.40 -14.07
CA THR A 13 -10.32 0.57 -12.67
C THR A 13 -11.52 0.53 -11.73
N ARG A 14 -12.63 1.20 -12.09
CA ARG A 14 -13.87 1.17 -11.32
C ARG A 14 -14.45 -0.25 -11.22
N LEU A 15 -14.55 -0.98 -12.32
CA LEU A 15 -15.00 -2.38 -12.33
C LEU A 15 -14.15 -3.24 -11.39
N ARG A 16 -12.83 -3.17 -11.52
CA ARG A 16 -11.90 -3.90 -10.65
C ARG A 16 -12.08 -3.54 -9.17
N ASN A 17 -12.19 -2.25 -8.85
CA ASN A 17 -12.36 -1.77 -7.48
C ASN A 17 -13.71 -2.19 -6.88
N GLU A 18 -14.73 -2.38 -7.72
CA GLU A 18 -16.02 -2.94 -7.32
C GLU A 18 -16.00 -4.46 -7.15
N GLY A 19 -14.89 -5.14 -7.48
CA GLY A 19 -14.67 -6.56 -7.23
C GLY A 19 -14.81 -7.48 -8.42
N TYR A 20 -14.98 -6.97 -9.64
CA TYR A 20 -14.98 -7.79 -10.85
C TYR A 20 -13.57 -8.34 -11.14
N ASP A 21 -13.49 -9.61 -11.50
CA ASP A 21 -12.26 -10.25 -11.97
C ASP A 21 -12.09 -10.00 -13.47
N LEU A 22 -11.16 -9.08 -13.80
CA LEU A 22 -10.91 -8.62 -15.17
C LEU A 22 -9.60 -9.20 -15.72
N GLU A 23 -9.63 -9.61 -16.98
CA GLU A 23 -8.45 -9.98 -17.74
C GLU A 23 -8.49 -9.38 -19.14
N ILE A 24 -7.34 -8.96 -19.66
CA ILE A 24 -7.19 -8.56 -21.06
C ILE A 24 -6.42 -9.65 -21.80
N ARG A 25 -7.01 -10.19 -22.87
CA ARG A 25 -6.41 -11.24 -23.69
C ARG A 25 -6.80 -11.06 -25.14
N SER A 26 -5.81 -11.04 -26.06
CA SER A 26 -6.04 -10.94 -27.51
C SER A 26 -7.02 -9.83 -27.89
N ASP A 27 -6.77 -8.60 -27.42
CA ASP A 27 -7.59 -7.40 -27.64
C ASP A 27 -9.05 -7.54 -27.17
N HIS A 28 -9.30 -8.40 -26.20
CA HIS A 28 -10.60 -8.58 -25.57
C HIS A 28 -10.51 -8.36 -24.06
N LEU A 29 -11.54 -7.70 -23.51
CA LEU A 29 -11.83 -7.66 -22.09
C LEU A 29 -12.62 -8.90 -21.70
N LEU A 30 -12.11 -9.67 -20.76
CA LEU A 30 -12.75 -10.82 -20.14
C LEU A 30 -13.19 -10.45 -18.74
N VAL A 31 -14.47 -10.62 -18.43
CA VAL A 31 -15.03 -10.51 -17.06
C VAL A 31 -15.35 -11.91 -16.60
N LYS A 32 -14.60 -12.40 -15.63
CA LYS A 32 -14.70 -13.79 -15.17
C LYS A 32 -15.78 -13.98 -14.11
N ASP A 33 -16.12 -15.22 -13.85
CA ASP A 33 -17.05 -15.65 -12.80
C ASP A 33 -18.43 -14.97 -12.84
N VAL A 34 -18.92 -14.62 -14.04
CA VAL A 34 -20.26 -14.06 -14.20
C VAL A 34 -21.29 -15.15 -13.94
N PRO A 35 -22.14 -15.03 -12.89
CA PRO A 35 -23.17 -16.03 -12.62
C PRO A 35 -24.29 -15.94 -13.64
N TYR A 36 -24.79 -17.10 -14.05
CA TYR A 36 -25.95 -17.22 -14.92
C TYR A 36 -26.73 -18.51 -14.60
N LEU A 37 -27.96 -18.57 -15.03
CA LEU A 37 -28.77 -19.78 -14.89
C LEU A 37 -28.58 -20.65 -16.12
N GLY A 38 -28.08 -21.88 -15.96
CA GLY A 38 -27.96 -22.91 -16.99
C GLY A 38 -29.16 -23.83 -17.03
N ALA A 39 -29.07 -24.88 -17.86
CA ALA A 39 -30.09 -25.91 -17.98
C ALA A 39 -30.41 -26.58 -16.64
N GLY A 40 -31.68 -26.93 -16.41
CA GLY A 40 -32.14 -27.55 -15.17
C GLY A 40 -32.14 -26.58 -13.97
N ARG A 41 -32.14 -25.27 -14.21
CA ARG A 41 -32.14 -24.24 -13.17
C ARG A 41 -30.91 -24.28 -12.26
N ILE A 42 -29.77 -24.71 -12.81
CA ILE A 42 -28.49 -24.78 -12.08
C ILE A 42 -27.76 -23.46 -12.26
N VAL A 43 -27.38 -22.84 -11.15
CA VAL A 43 -26.53 -21.65 -11.17
C VAL A 43 -25.10 -22.04 -11.57
N LYS A 44 -24.64 -21.44 -12.67
CA LYS A 44 -23.31 -21.66 -13.25
C LYS A 44 -22.53 -20.34 -13.32
N ARG A 45 -21.24 -20.43 -13.58
CA ARG A 45 -20.38 -19.27 -13.80
C ARG A 45 -19.76 -19.36 -15.19
N GLY A 46 -19.73 -18.23 -15.89
CA GLY A 46 -19.15 -18.10 -17.22
C GLY A 46 -18.25 -16.87 -17.30
N ILE A 47 -17.74 -16.62 -18.52
CA ILE A 47 -16.88 -15.47 -18.79
C ILE A 47 -17.56 -14.60 -19.84
N LEU A 48 -17.80 -13.35 -19.51
CA LEU A 48 -18.27 -12.34 -20.44
C LEU A 48 -17.05 -11.77 -21.19
N VAL A 49 -17.10 -11.78 -22.52
CA VAL A 49 -16.00 -11.38 -23.40
C VAL A 49 -16.45 -10.26 -24.30
N MET A 50 -15.67 -9.22 -24.46
CA MET A 50 -15.97 -8.11 -25.36
C MET A 50 -14.71 -7.53 -25.98
N ALA A 51 -14.81 -7.11 -27.26
CA ALA A 51 -13.72 -6.44 -27.92
C ALA A 51 -13.33 -5.18 -27.14
N LEU A 52 -12.03 -4.97 -26.92
CA LEU A 52 -11.47 -3.86 -26.16
C LEU A 52 -10.82 -2.87 -27.12
N ASN A 53 -11.35 -1.66 -27.16
CA ASN A 53 -10.81 -0.57 -27.94
C ASN A 53 -9.94 0.32 -27.04
N LEU A 54 -8.70 0.50 -27.43
CA LEU A 54 -7.72 1.30 -26.68
C LEU A 54 -7.17 2.42 -27.56
N ALA A 55 -6.93 3.59 -26.94
CA ALA A 55 -6.03 4.61 -27.45
C ALA A 55 -4.77 4.55 -26.56
N ALA A 56 -3.67 4.00 -27.09
CA ALA A 56 -2.53 3.54 -26.32
C ALA A 56 -2.99 2.53 -25.22
N ASP A 57 -2.83 2.87 -23.94
CA ASP A 57 -3.21 2.02 -22.81
C ASP A 57 -4.50 2.49 -22.09
N VAL A 58 -5.32 3.33 -22.73
CA VAL A 58 -6.56 3.85 -22.15
C VAL A 58 -7.76 3.45 -22.98
N THR A 59 -8.83 3.01 -22.34
CA THR A 59 -10.09 2.65 -23.03
C THR A 59 -10.69 3.87 -23.73
N VAL A 60 -11.19 3.61 -24.92
CA VAL A 60 -12.09 4.52 -25.62
C VAL A 60 -13.49 3.91 -25.66
N LYS A 61 -14.46 4.65 -26.16
CA LYS A 61 -15.84 4.20 -26.29
C LYS A 61 -15.91 2.82 -26.95
N PRO A 62 -16.70 1.85 -26.40
CA PRO A 62 -16.91 0.56 -27.03
C PRO A 62 -17.43 0.70 -28.48
N GLY A 63 -16.75 0.09 -29.43
CA GLY A 63 -17.12 0.16 -30.87
C GLY A 63 -18.40 -0.57 -31.22
N THR A 64 -18.90 -1.43 -30.36
CA THR A 64 -20.11 -2.22 -30.55
C THR A 64 -20.84 -2.49 -29.24
N HIS A 65 -22.15 -2.68 -29.32
CA HIS A 65 -22.96 -3.16 -28.20
C HIS A 65 -22.87 -4.68 -27.99
N VAL A 66 -22.31 -5.42 -28.96
CA VAL A 66 -22.19 -6.89 -28.89
C VAL A 66 -21.21 -7.32 -27.82
N ALA A 67 -21.55 -8.40 -27.13
CA ALA A 67 -20.65 -9.11 -26.22
C ALA A 67 -20.70 -10.61 -26.54
N HIS A 68 -19.63 -11.31 -26.20
CA HIS A 68 -19.52 -12.75 -26.34
C HIS A 68 -19.49 -13.42 -24.97
N PHE A 69 -19.70 -14.71 -24.93
CA PHE A 69 -19.76 -15.43 -23.67
C PHE A 69 -19.16 -16.84 -23.81
N ILE A 70 -18.43 -17.22 -22.77
CA ILE A 70 -17.90 -18.56 -22.60
C ILE A 70 -18.75 -19.23 -21.52
N GLY A 71 -19.64 -20.11 -21.93
CA GLY A 71 -20.61 -20.80 -21.09
C GLY A 71 -21.77 -21.32 -21.90
N GLU A 72 -22.75 -21.96 -21.25
CA GLU A 72 -24.00 -22.33 -21.87
C GLU A 72 -24.86 -21.11 -22.16
N PHE A 73 -25.86 -21.27 -23.04
CA PHE A 73 -26.82 -20.19 -23.26
C PHE A 73 -27.65 -19.95 -21.97
N PRO A 74 -27.73 -18.70 -21.48
CA PRO A 74 -28.41 -18.39 -20.21
C PRO A 74 -29.93 -18.62 -20.30
N ARG A 75 -30.51 -19.04 -19.17
CA ARG A 75 -31.93 -19.35 -19.02
C ARG A 75 -32.63 -18.46 -18.00
N ARG A 76 -33.94 -18.38 -18.14
CA ARG A 76 -34.86 -17.78 -17.18
C ARG A 76 -35.16 -18.74 -16.03
N ALA A 77 -35.87 -18.26 -15.01
CA ALA A 77 -36.27 -19.07 -13.84
C ALA A 77 -37.25 -20.22 -14.20
N ASP A 78 -37.97 -20.12 -15.32
CA ASP A 78 -38.84 -21.16 -15.87
C ASP A 78 -38.14 -22.15 -16.81
N ASP A 79 -36.80 -22.11 -16.82
CA ASP A 79 -35.91 -22.91 -17.69
C ASP A 79 -35.99 -22.59 -19.18
N THR A 80 -36.71 -21.54 -19.60
CA THR A 80 -36.71 -21.05 -21.00
C THR A 80 -35.44 -20.21 -21.28
N LEU A 81 -35.07 -20.09 -22.56
CA LEU A 81 -33.92 -19.31 -22.99
C LEU A 81 -34.16 -17.80 -22.87
N ILE A 82 -33.12 -17.03 -22.62
CA ILE A 82 -33.18 -15.56 -22.65
C ILE A 82 -32.99 -15.07 -24.10
N GLU A 83 -33.95 -15.38 -24.97
CA GLU A 83 -33.85 -15.07 -26.40
C GLU A 83 -33.76 -13.58 -26.73
N THR A 84 -34.10 -12.71 -25.78
CA THR A 84 -34.02 -11.25 -25.95
C THR A 84 -32.60 -10.71 -26.09
N ILE A 85 -31.58 -11.50 -25.79
CA ILE A 85 -30.16 -11.11 -25.90
C ILE A 85 -29.42 -11.80 -27.03
N GLY A 86 -30.02 -12.78 -27.70
CA GLY A 86 -29.41 -13.50 -28.83
C GLY A 86 -30.01 -14.87 -29.06
N ASN A 87 -29.46 -15.57 -30.04
CA ASN A 87 -29.82 -16.95 -30.36
C ASN A 87 -28.75 -17.92 -29.86
N VAL A 88 -29.17 -19.15 -29.57
CA VAL A 88 -28.23 -20.23 -29.18
C VAL A 88 -27.27 -20.50 -30.33
N SER A 89 -25.97 -20.49 -30.00
CA SER A 89 -24.95 -20.98 -30.94
C SER A 89 -24.42 -22.33 -30.47
N ASN A 90 -24.32 -23.25 -31.42
CA ASN A 90 -23.73 -24.57 -31.19
C ASN A 90 -22.26 -24.64 -31.66
N THR A 91 -21.74 -23.54 -32.20
CA THR A 91 -20.37 -23.43 -32.72
C THR A 91 -19.49 -22.69 -31.78
N ARG A 92 -18.31 -23.24 -31.52
CA ARG A 92 -17.24 -22.50 -30.84
C ARG A 92 -16.52 -21.63 -31.87
N THR A 93 -16.31 -20.37 -31.51
CA THR A 93 -15.61 -19.41 -32.35
C THR A 93 -14.36 -18.91 -31.66
N LYS A 94 -13.21 -19.02 -32.32
CA LYS A 94 -11.95 -18.51 -31.83
C LYS A 94 -11.84 -17.03 -32.20
N LEU A 95 -11.76 -16.15 -31.18
CA LEU A 95 -11.59 -14.70 -31.38
C LEU A 95 -10.10 -14.29 -31.33
N GLY A 96 -9.24 -15.11 -30.72
CA GLY A 96 -7.83 -14.88 -30.61
C GLY A 96 -7.13 -16.00 -29.84
N GLU A 97 -5.85 -15.85 -29.58
CA GLU A 97 -5.11 -16.85 -28.82
C GLU A 97 -5.66 -16.95 -27.38
N GLY A 98 -6.11 -18.16 -27.01
CA GLY A 98 -6.70 -18.44 -25.71
C GLY A 98 -8.07 -17.78 -25.45
N VAL A 99 -8.75 -17.27 -26.47
CA VAL A 99 -10.12 -16.75 -26.41
C VAL A 99 -11.02 -17.51 -27.37
N GLU A 100 -11.77 -18.45 -26.84
CA GLU A 100 -12.75 -19.29 -27.61
C GLU A 100 -14.11 -19.13 -26.95
N ILE A 101 -15.09 -18.62 -27.69
CA ILE A 101 -16.43 -18.29 -27.20
C ILE A 101 -17.48 -19.33 -27.66
N ASN A 102 -18.55 -19.43 -26.87
CA ASN A 102 -19.69 -20.31 -27.19
C ASN A 102 -20.91 -19.52 -27.66
N GLN A 103 -21.13 -18.31 -27.12
CA GLN A 103 -22.35 -17.54 -27.39
C GLN A 103 -22.01 -16.11 -27.78
N THR A 104 -22.89 -15.44 -28.48
CA THR A 104 -22.82 -14.02 -28.83
C THR A 104 -24.14 -13.35 -28.47
N PHE A 105 -24.06 -12.26 -27.75
CA PHE A 105 -25.19 -11.51 -27.22
C PHE A 105 -25.25 -10.10 -27.76
N SER A 106 -26.45 -9.56 -27.87
CA SER A 106 -26.74 -8.22 -28.34
C SER A 106 -27.72 -7.55 -27.37
N ALA A 107 -27.23 -6.62 -26.55
CA ALA A 107 -28.04 -5.77 -25.68
C ALA A 107 -27.69 -4.31 -25.93
N LYS A 108 -28.60 -3.58 -26.56
CA LYS A 108 -28.42 -2.15 -26.83
C LYS A 108 -28.90 -1.32 -25.63
N PRO A 109 -28.11 -0.38 -25.13
CA PRO A 109 -28.59 0.55 -24.11
C PRO A 109 -29.62 1.52 -24.73
N MET A 110 -30.69 1.78 -24.01
CA MET A 110 -31.71 2.74 -24.45
C MET A 110 -31.55 4.06 -23.70
N PRO A 111 -31.78 5.23 -24.33
CA PRO A 111 -32.18 5.43 -25.72
C PRO A 111 -31.01 5.53 -26.72
N SER A 112 -29.76 5.58 -26.26
CA SER A 112 -28.57 5.93 -27.07
C SER A 112 -28.19 4.87 -28.11
N GLY A 113 -28.54 3.59 -27.88
CA GLY A 113 -28.17 2.45 -28.75
C GLY A 113 -26.70 2.06 -28.70
N ALA A 114 -25.86 2.82 -28.00
CA ALA A 114 -24.43 2.59 -27.85
C ALA A 114 -23.96 2.89 -26.40
N TYR A 115 -22.98 2.11 -25.92
CA TYR A 115 -22.38 2.32 -24.61
C TYR A 115 -21.35 3.45 -24.65
N GLU A 116 -21.32 4.27 -23.60
CA GLU A 116 -20.33 5.37 -23.50
C GLU A 116 -18.97 4.88 -22.97
N ASN A 117 -18.95 3.82 -22.18
CA ASN A 117 -17.75 3.25 -21.57
C ASN A 117 -17.93 1.75 -21.29
N TYR A 118 -16.85 1.06 -20.89
CA TYR A 118 -16.90 -0.37 -20.58
C TYR A 118 -17.57 -0.67 -19.23
N TYR A 119 -17.58 0.26 -18.29
CA TYR A 119 -18.29 0.07 -17.03
C TYR A 119 -19.79 -0.15 -17.26
N ASP A 120 -20.42 0.73 -18.02
CA ASP A 120 -21.85 0.64 -18.33
C ASP A 120 -22.16 -0.64 -19.12
N LYS A 121 -21.30 -0.98 -20.09
CA LYS A 121 -21.47 -2.18 -20.90
C LYS A 121 -21.38 -3.46 -20.05
N VAL A 122 -20.35 -3.60 -19.23
CA VAL A 122 -20.16 -4.78 -18.36
C VAL A 122 -21.28 -4.91 -17.35
N THR A 123 -21.63 -3.83 -16.65
CA THR A 123 -22.65 -3.88 -15.59
C THR A 123 -24.02 -4.20 -16.15
N GLN A 124 -24.39 -3.71 -17.32
CA GLN A 124 -25.64 -4.05 -17.97
C GLN A 124 -25.68 -5.54 -18.36
N TYR A 125 -24.64 -6.07 -19.02
CA TYR A 125 -24.60 -7.49 -19.37
C TYR A 125 -24.59 -8.39 -18.14
N VAL A 126 -23.81 -8.06 -17.11
CA VAL A 126 -23.80 -8.82 -15.86
C VAL A 126 -25.18 -8.81 -15.21
N THR A 127 -25.88 -7.69 -15.19
CA THR A 127 -27.25 -7.60 -14.65
C THR A 127 -28.20 -8.53 -15.40
N ILE A 128 -28.17 -8.54 -16.73
CA ILE A 128 -29.03 -9.41 -17.57
C ILE A 128 -28.71 -10.87 -17.29
N LEU A 129 -27.46 -11.27 -17.30
CA LEU A 129 -27.02 -12.65 -17.13
C LEU A 129 -27.30 -13.19 -15.73
N SER A 130 -26.96 -12.38 -14.70
CA SER A 130 -27.02 -12.79 -13.29
C SER A 130 -28.42 -12.70 -12.70
N GLY A 131 -29.32 -11.90 -13.26
CA GLY A 131 -30.63 -11.60 -12.63
C GLY A 131 -31.49 -12.82 -12.36
N TYR A 132 -31.44 -13.84 -13.22
CA TYR A 132 -32.18 -15.09 -12.99
C TYR A 132 -31.44 -16.05 -12.06
N ALA A 133 -30.11 -16.06 -12.08
CA ALA A 133 -29.33 -16.83 -11.11
C ALA A 133 -29.55 -16.33 -9.69
N GLN A 134 -29.62 -15.02 -9.49
CA GLN A 134 -29.90 -14.39 -8.20
C GLN A 134 -31.29 -14.70 -7.63
N LYS A 135 -32.28 -15.02 -8.49
CA LYS A 135 -33.61 -15.49 -8.03
C LYS A 135 -33.56 -16.88 -7.43
N ILE A 136 -32.60 -17.72 -7.87
CA ILE A 136 -32.42 -19.09 -7.39
C ILE A 136 -31.47 -19.11 -6.20
N GLU A 137 -30.37 -18.37 -6.29
CA GLU A 137 -29.34 -18.28 -5.26
C GLU A 137 -29.11 -16.79 -4.91
N PRO A 138 -29.88 -16.25 -3.92
CA PRO A 138 -29.71 -14.88 -3.47
C PRO A 138 -28.28 -14.63 -2.94
N GLY A 139 -27.66 -13.56 -3.41
CA GLY A 139 -26.30 -13.22 -3.02
C GLY A 139 -25.22 -13.70 -4.01
N VAL A 140 -25.55 -14.55 -5.00
CA VAL A 140 -24.59 -14.86 -6.05
C VAL A 140 -24.27 -13.61 -6.88
N THR A 141 -22.99 -13.35 -7.09
CA THR A 141 -22.51 -12.13 -7.77
C THR A 141 -21.28 -12.41 -8.62
N ALA A 142 -21.06 -11.58 -9.64
CA ALA A 142 -19.81 -11.53 -10.41
C ALA A 142 -18.68 -10.78 -9.66
N LYS A 143 -18.98 -10.09 -8.55
CA LYS A 143 -18.02 -9.36 -7.73
C LYS A 143 -17.36 -10.33 -6.75
N THR A 144 -16.27 -10.93 -7.17
CA THR A 144 -15.56 -11.98 -6.41
C THR A 144 -14.45 -11.45 -5.53
N PHE A 145 -14.04 -10.19 -5.73
CA PHE A 145 -12.93 -9.55 -5.02
C PHE A 145 -11.64 -10.39 -5.00
N ARG A 146 -11.38 -11.09 -6.10
CA ARG A 146 -10.15 -11.88 -6.21
C ARG A 146 -8.92 -10.98 -6.13
N PRO A 147 -7.86 -11.41 -5.41
CA PRO A 147 -6.59 -10.70 -5.41
C PRO A 147 -6.03 -10.58 -6.83
N VAL A 148 -5.57 -9.39 -7.18
CA VAL A 148 -4.97 -9.11 -8.49
C VAL A 148 -3.47 -8.99 -8.31
N ALA A 149 -2.71 -9.94 -8.84
CA ALA A 149 -1.24 -9.84 -8.89
C ALA A 149 -0.84 -8.62 -9.73
N ALA A 150 0.19 -7.92 -9.30
CA ALA A 150 0.82 -6.93 -10.16
C ALA A 150 1.42 -7.68 -11.36
N ALA A 151 1.11 -7.24 -12.57
CA ALA A 151 1.82 -7.73 -13.73
C ALA A 151 3.32 -7.39 -13.55
N GLY A 152 4.24 -8.26 -13.95
CA GLY A 152 5.67 -8.11 -13.76
C GLY A 152 6.30 -6.89 -14.45
N ASP A 153 5.57 -5.80 -14.54
CA ASP A 153 5.99 -4.51 -15.04
C ASP A 153 6.91 -3.85 -14.00
N GLU A 154 8.05 -3.35 -14.44
CA GLU A 154 9.04 -2.63 -13.62
C GLU A 154 8.50 -1.35 -12.95
N GLU A 155 7.24 -0.96 -13.22
CA GLU A 155 6.62 0.26 -12.73
C GLU A 155 6.10 0.17 -11.29
N THR A 156 5.95 -1.03 -10.72
CA THR A 156 5.48 -1.18 -9.33
C THR A 156 6.40 -2.05 -8.48
N VAL A 157 6.60 -1.63 -7.24
CA VAL A 157 7.34 -2.42 -6.26
C VAL A 157 6.47 -3.51 -5.61
N PHE A 158 5.14 -3.41 -5.75
CA PHE A 158 4.20 -4.32 -5.11
C PHE A 158 3.99 -5.60 -5.94
N LYS A 159 3.81 -6.73 -5.27
CA LYS A 159 3.49 -8.02 -5.88
C LYS A 159 2.00 -8.16 -6.21
N TYR A 160 1.16 -7.32 -5.64
CA TYR A 160 -0.27 -7.18 -5.93
C TYR A 160 -0.67 -5.70 -5.90
N ILE A 161 -1.76 -5.38 -6.60
CA ILE A 161 -2.15 -3.99 -6.84
C ILE A 161 -2.62 -3.31 -5.54
N ASP A 162 -2.15 -2.08 -5.30
CA ASP A 162 -2.69 -1.19 -4.27
C ASP A 162 -4.09 -0.70 -4.66
N THR A 163 -5.09 -1.46 -4.26
CA THR A 163 -6.49 -1.07 -4.47
C THR A 163 -6.97 -0.03 -3.45
N ALA A 164 -6.28 0.20 -2.35
CA ALA A 164 -6.66 1.21 -1.37
C ALA A 164 -6.49 2.63 -1.93
N SER A 165 -5.33 2.93 -2.52
CA SER A 165 -5.08 4.23 -3.16
C SER A 165 -5.97 4.48 -4.37
N THR A 166 -6.25 3.44 -5.18
CA THR A 166 -7.13 3.59 -6.36
C THR A 166 -8.59 3.78 -5.97
N ARG A 167 -9.09 3.10 -4.94
CA ARG A 167 -10.45 3.27 -4.42
C ARG A 167 -10.68 4.64 -3.77
N ALA A 168 -9.64 5.20 -3.16
CA ALA A 168 -9.66 6.53 -2.56
C ALA A 168 -9.34 7.65 -3.57
N GLU A 169 -9.02 7.31 -4.83
CA GLU A 169 -8.65 8.24 -5.90
C GLU A 169 -7.44 9.14 -5.57
N ILE A 170 -6.54 8.64 -4.70
CA ILE A 170 -5.34 9.37 -4.24
C ILE A 170 -4.06 8.98 -5.00
N GLY A 171 -4.16 8.31 -6.15
CA GLY A 171 -3.00 7.83 -6.91
C GLY A 171 -1.97 8.91 -7.23
N VAL A 172 -2.41 10.13 -7.59
CA VAL A 172 -1.52 11.27 -7.87
C VAL A 172 -0.73 11.68 -6.63
N VAL A 173 -1.36 11.64 -5.46
CA VAL A 173 -0.69 11.97 -4.18
C VAL A 173 0.27 10.85 -3.78
N THR A 174 -0.15 9.59 -3.96
CA THR A 174 0.67 8.41 -3.67
C THR A 174 1.93 8.37 -4.55
N ALA A 175 1.83 8.80 -5.81
CA ALA A 175 2.96 8.87 -6.74
C ALA A 175 4.10 9.79 -6.25
N LYS A 176 3.83 10.77 -5.39
CA LYS A 176 4.89 11.60 -4.77
C LYS A 176 5.85 10.78 -3.92
N LEU A 177 5.37 9.71 -3.28
CA LEU A 177 6.22 8.82 -2.49
C LEU A 177 7.10 7.92 -3.38
N ALA A 178 6.71 7.65 -4.62
CA ALA A 178 7.52 6.90 -5.57
C ALA A 178 8.77 7.68 -6.04
N THR A 179 8.81 9.00 -5.84
CA THR A 179 10.01 9.82 -6.13
C THR A 179 11.13 9.57 -5.12
N VAL A 180 10.80 9.08 -3.93
CA VAL A 180 11.78 8.69 -2.92
C VAL A 180 12.35 7.32 -3.32
N GLN A 181 13.63 7.31 -3.71
CA GLN A 181 14.23 6.12 -4.30
C GLN A 181 14.66 5.10 -3.25
N LYS A 182 15.41 5.52 -2.25
CA LYS A 182 16.01 4.63 -1.25
C LYS A 182 15.80 5.17 0.17
N ILE A 183 15.29 4.33 1.06
CA ILE A 183 15.15 4.65 2.49
C ILE A 183 15.97 3.66 3.29
N ALA A 184 16.73 4.16 4.26
CA ALA A 184 17.34 3.33 5.28
C ALA A 184 16.55 3.41 6.59
N ILE A 185 16.42 2.27 7.26
CA ILE A 185 15.92 2.14 8.64
C ILE A 185 17.06 1.52 9.46
N VAL A 186 17.64 2.29 10.34
CA VAL A 186 18.75 1.86 11.21
C VAL A 186 18.20 1.57 12.60
N GLY A 187 18.27 0.31 13.00
CA GLY A 187 17.63 -0.23 14.20
C GLY A 187 16.20 -0.72 13.94
N LEU A 188 15.99 -2.02 14.11
CA LEU A 188 14.71 -2.72 13.92
C LEU A 188 14.14 -3.26 15.24
N GLY A 189 14.30 -2.49 16.29
CA GLY A 189 13.62 -2.72 17.56
C GLY A 189 12.10 -2.49 17.44
N GLY A 190 11.44 -2.18 18.53
CA GLY A 190 10.01 -1.93 18.54
C GLY A 190 9.61 -0.86 17.51
N THR A 191 10.11 0.36 17.65
CA THR A 191 9.72 1.49 16.77
C THR A 191 10.16 1.27 15.32
N GLY A 192 11.41 0.83 15.06
CA GLY A 192 11.92 0.66 13.70
C GLY A 192 11.17 -0.41 12.91
N SER A 193 10.69 -1.47 13.56
CA SER A 193 9.86 -2.49 12.92
C SER A 193 8.49 -1.95 12.51
N TYR A 194 7.87 -1.05 13.30
CA TYR A 194 6.63 -0.36 12.90
C TYR A 194 6.88 0.70 11.82
N VAL A 195 8.04 1.40 11.82
CA VAL A 195 8.43 2.27 10.70
C VAL A 195 8.48 1.45 9.41
N LEU A 196 9.12 0.27 9.44
CA LEU A 196 9.13 -0.64 8.29
C LEU A 196 7.72 -1.04 7.86
N ASP A 197 6.85 -1.43 8.80
CA ASP A 197 5.46 -1.82 8.49
C ASP A 197 4.72 -0.73 7.71
N LEU A 198 4.88 0.52 8.12
CA LEU A 198 4.21 1.67 7.50
C LEU A 198 4.85 2.07 6.16
N VAL A 199 6.19 2.06 6.06
CA VAL A 199 6.92 2.43 4.85
C VAL A 199 6.81 1.34 3.78
N ALA A 200 6.79 0.05 4.15
CA ALA A 200 6.63 -1.07 3.21
C ALA A 200 5.32 -1.00 2.41
N LYS A 201 4.30 -0.32 2.92
CA LYS A 201 3.00 -0.09 2.28
C LYS A 201 2.99 1.16 1.38
N THR A 202 4.15 1.74 1.09
CA THR A 202 4.33 2.90 0.21
C THR A 202 5.09 2.50 -1.06
N PRO A 203 4.96 3.24 -2.17
CA PRO A 203 5.63 2.92 -3.42
C PRO A 203 7.13 3.34 -3.46
N VAL A 204 7.76 3.55 -2.33
CA VAL A 204 9.22 3.75 -2.23
C VAL A 204 9.94 2.59 -2.92
N ARG A 205 10.97 2.88 -3.71
CA ARG A 205 11.60 1.86 -4.55
C ARG A 205 12.38 0.84 -3.74
N GLU A 206 13.27 1.31 -2.86
CA GLU A 206 14.14 0.45 -2.05
C GLU A 206 14.06 0.81 -0.56
N ILE A 207 14.03 -0.20 0.29
CA ILE A 207 14.06 -0.07 1.75
C ILE A 207 15.22 -0.91 2.26
N HIS A 208 16.21 -0.27 2.86
CA HIS A 208 17.39 -0.89 3.43
C HIS A 208 17.26 -0.99 4.94
N LEU A 209 17.39 -2.19 5.48
CA LEU A 209 17.19 -2.52 6.89
C LEU A 209 18.54 -2.83 7.53
N PHE A 210 18.97 -2.04 8.52
CA PHE A 210 20.24 -2.25 9.22
C PHE A 210 20.00 -2.61 10.68
N ASP A 211 20.25 -3.86 11.05
CA ASP A 211 20.18 -4.35 12.44
C ASP A 211 20.94 -5.67 12.58
N GLY A 212 21.93 -5.71 13.47
CA GLY A 212 22.76 -6.90 13.72
C GLY A 212 22.18 -7.88 14.74
N ASP A 213 21.12 -7.51 15.46
CA ASP A 213 20.53 -8.34 16.51
C ASP A 213 19.72 -9.53 15.99
N ASP A 214 19.53 -10.50 16.88
CA ASP A 214 18.60 -11.61 16.70
C ASP A 214 17.16 -11.18 17.09
N PHE A 215 16.18 -11.79 16.42
CA PHE A 215 14.77 -11.63 16.75
C PHE A 215 14.40 -12.61 17.85
N LEU A 216 14.25 -12.10 19.05
CA LEU A 216 13.97 -12.89 20.25
C LEU A 216 12.50 -12.78 20.66
N GLN A 217 12.05 -13.69 21.52
CA GLN A 217 10.65 -13.77 21.97
C GLN A 217 10.11 -12.42 22.48
N HIS A 218 10.87 -11.65 23.23
CA HIS A 218 10.43 -10.34 23.74
C HIS A 218 10.19 -9.31 22.61
N ASN A 219 10.80 -9.47 21.43
CA ASN A 219 10.55 -8.61 20.27
C ASN A 219 9.14 -8.80 19.72
N SER A 220 8.57 -10.01 19.83
CA SER A 220 7.21 -10.32 19.35
C SER A 220 6.13 -9.46 20.02
N PHE A 221 6.35 -9.06 21.27
CA PHE A 221 5.39 -8.28 22.04
C PHE A 221 5.52 -6.76 21.83
N ARG A 222 6.46 -6.32 21.00
CA ARG A 222 6.70 -4.90 20.73
C ARG A 222 6.94 -4.56 19.26
N SER A 223 6.78 -5.55 18.38
CA SER A 223 6.90 -5.42 16.91
C SER A 223 5.57 -5.76 16.24
N PRO A 224 5.33 -5.34 14.98
CA PRO A 224 4.16 -5.74 14.23
C PRO A 224 4.20 -7.23 13.87
N GLY A 225 3.00 -7.84 13.77
CA GLY A 225 2.84 -9.25 13.42
C GLY A 225 2.78 -10.16 14.64
N ALA A 226 2.72 -11.46 14.39
CA ALA A 226 2.65 -12.51 15.39
C ALA A 226 3.47 -13.72 14.89
N PRO A 227 4.73 -13.84 15.28
CA PRO A 227 5.54 -14.98 14.89
C PRO A 227 5.00 -16.28 15.51
N SER A 228 5.12 -17.37 14.79
CA SER A 228 4.88 -18.72 15.33
C SER A 228 5.97 -19.12 16.32
N LEU A 229 5.70 -20.14 17.13
CA LEU A 229 6.72 -20.68 18.04
C LEU A 229 7.93 -21.21 17.28
N ASP A 230 7.72 -21.86 16.15
CA ASP A 230 8.81 -22.40 15.32
C ASP A 230 9.70 -21.28 14.76
N GLU A 231 9.12 -20.14 14.33
CA GLU A 231 9.88 -18.98 13.91
C GLU A 231 10.74 -18.41 15.05
N LEU A 232 10.23 -18.41 16.29
CA LEU A 232 10.98 -17.93 17.46
C LEU A 232 12.10 -18.91 17.86
N VAL A 233 11.88 -20.21 17.77
CA VAL A 233 12.89 -21.24 18.04
C VAL A 233 14.06 -21.15 17.04
N ALA A 234 13.81 -20.73 15.81
CA ALA A 234 14.84 -20.54 14.80
C ALA A 234 15.80 -19.38 15.07
N ILE A 235 15.46 -18.46 15.98
CA ILE A 235 16.24 -17.26 16.35
C ILE A 235 16.81 -16.54 15.11
N PRO A 236 15.96 -16.05 14.20
CA PRO A 236 16.45 -15.39 12.99
C PRO A 236 17.03 -13.99 13.29
N LYS A 237 17.89 -13.47 12.42
CA LYS A 237 18.30 -12.07 12.45
C LYS A 237 17.11 -11.15 12.22
N LYS A 238 16.96 -10.08 13.02
CA LYS A 238 15.82 -9.13 12.92
C LYS A 238 15.59 -8.62 11.50
N ALA A 239 16.67 -8.12 10.85
CA ALA A 239 16.58 -7.59 9.49
C ALA A 239 16.08 -8.64 8.48
N ALA A 240 16.58 -9.87 8.56
CA ALA A 240 16.20 -10.97 7.67
C ALA A 240 14.75 -11.43 7.93
N TYR A 241 14.36 -11.56 9.20
CA TYR A 241 13.00 -11.94 9.59
C TYR A 241 11.95 -10.95 9.09
N LEU A 242 12.15 -9.67 9.40
CA LEU A 242 11.22 -8.61 9.01
C LEU A 242 11.17 -8.43 7.48
N LYS A 243 12.31 -8.53 6.78
CA LYS A 243 12.32 -8.61 5.32
C LYS A 243 11.42 -9.72 4.81
N GLY A 244 11.53 -10.95 5.36
CA GLY A 244 10.72 -12.11 4.95
C GLY A 244 9.21 -11.90 5.11
N ILE A 245 8.77 -11.11 6.08
CA ILE A 245 7.35 -10.74 6.25
C ILE A 245 6.88 -9.88 5.07
N TYR A 246 7.60 -8.80 4.76
CA TYR A 246 7.16 -7.81 3.77
C TYR A 246 7.53 -8.18 2.33
N ASP A 247 8.47 -9.11 2.12
CA ASP A 247 8.73 -9.71 0.80
C ASP A 247 7.50 -10.43 0.23
N LYS A 248 6.54 -10.81 1.08
CA LYS A 248 5.25 -11.37 0.62
C LYS A 248 4.39 -10.34 -0.12
N MET A 249 4.59 -9.05 0.16
CA MET A 249 3.80 -7.94 -0.35
C MET A 249 4.52 -7.17 -1.46
N ARG A 250 5.84 -7.00 -1.35
CA ARG A 250 6.62 -6.13 -2.23
C ARG A 250 8.02 -6.67 -2.53
N ASN A 251 8.63 -6.10 -3.56
CA ASN A 251 10.07 -6.21 -3.86
C ASN A 251 10.83 -5.01 -3.26
N GLY A 252 12.15 -5.01 -3.39
CA GLY A 252 13.01 -3.87 -3.04
C GLY A 252 13.23 -3.70 -1.52
N ILE A 253 13.22 -4.78 -0.74
CA ILE A 253 13.64 -4.76 0.66
C ILE A 253 14.99 -5.47 0.76
N PHE A 254 15.98 -4.79 1.34
CA PHE A 254 17.35 -5.28 1.50
C PHE A 254 17.68 -5.36 2.99
N ALA A 255 18.06 -6.55 3.45
CA ALA A 255 18.44 -6.79 4.85
C ALA A 255 19.95 -6.78 4.98
N HIS A 256 20.47 -5.90 5.83
CA HIS A 256 21.84 -5.83 6.27
C HIS A 256 21.86 -6.30 7.72
N VAL A 257 22.46 -7.45 7.96
CA VAL A 257 22.48 -8.12 9.29
C VAL A 257 23.63 -7.64 10.17
N ASP A 258 24.08 -6.43 9.92
CA ASP A 258 25.20 -5.78 10.59
C ASP A 258 24.76 -4.46 11.23
N TYR A 259 25.50 -4.03 12.25
CA TYR A 259 25.37 -2.69 12.80
C TYR A 259 26.08 -1.68 11.91
N ILE A 260 25.52 -0.47 11.80
CA ILE A 260 26.23 0.63 11.14
C ILE A 260 27.37 1.11 12.04
N GLY A 261 28.57 1.13 11.48
CA GLY A 261 29.81 1.60 12.10
C GLY A 261 30.75 2.23 11.09
N PRO A 262 32.00 2.52 11.49
CA PRO A 262 33.00 3.16 10.62
C PRO A 262 33.26 2.42 9.32
N ASP A 263 33.17 1.09 9.32
CA ASP A 263 33.54 0.23 8.19
C ASP A 263 32.47 0.19 7.09
N ASN A 264 31.19 0.50 7.41
CA ASN A 264 30.06 0.35 6.49
C ASN A 264 29.11 1.57 6.45
N VAL A 265 29.40 2.67 7.14
CA VAL A 265 28.55 3.86 7.14
C VAL A 265 28.37 4.48 5.75
N ASP A 266 29.32 4.28 4.86
CA ASP A 266 29.23 4.73 3.46
C ASP A 266 28.09 4.06 2.67
N GLU A 267 27.57 2.92 3.12
CA GLU A 267 26.36 2.33 2.54
C GLU A 267 25.13 3.23 2.64
N LEU A 268 25.12 4.14 3.62
CA LEU A 268 24.05 5.13 3.76
C LEU A 268 24.13 6.29 2.77
N ARG A 269 25.26 6.50 2.10
CA ARG A 269 25.51 7.65 1.20
C ARG A 269 24.51 7.76 0.06
N GLU A 270 24.04 6.62 -0.46
CA GLU A 270 23.09 6.59 -1.58
C GLU A 270 21.62 6.69 -1.16
N MET A 271 21.33 6.81 0.12
CA MET A 271 19.95 6.88 0.62
C MET A 271 19.34 8.25 0.32
N SER A 272 18.04 8.27 0.08
CA SER A 272 17.25 9.51 -0.04
C SER A 272 16.79 10.01 1.32
N PHE A 273 16.65 9.11 2.30
CA PHE A 273 16.18 9.40 3.65
C PHE A 273 16.60 8.31 4.64
N VAL A 274 16.91 8.68 5.88
CA VAL A 274 17.32 7.73 6.92
C VAL A 274 16.47 7.89 8.17
N PHE A 275 15.81 6.80 8.60
CA PHE A 275 15.19 6.69 9.91
C PHE A 275 16.21 6.09 10.91
N LEU A 276 16.51 6.82 11.98
CA LEU A 276 17.33 6.34 13.09
C LEU A 276 16.42 5.90 14.24
N CYS A 277 16.23 4.60 14.35
CA CYS A 277 15.39 3.96 15.37
C CYS A 277 16.25 3.16 16.36
N MET A 278 17.49 3.57 16.49
CA MET A 278 18.48 2.96 17.38
C MET A 278 18.86 3.87 18.53
N GLU A 279 19.35 3.27 19.59
CA GLU A 279 20.01 3.93 20.69
C GLU A 279 21.48 3.44 20.77
N GLY A 280 22.34 4.14 21.49
CA GLY A 280 23.72 3.73 21.72
C GLY A 280 24.75 4.74 21.23
N THR A 281 26.01 4.45 21.54
CA THR A 281 27.17 5.34 21.32
C THR A 281 27.47 5.61 19.85
N ALA A 282 27.16 4.65 18.95
CA ALA A 282 27.35 4.81 17.52
C ALA A 282 26.42 5.87 16.88
N LYS A 283 25.31 6.22 17.54
CA LYS A 283 24.31 7.17 17.02
C LYS A 283 24.91 8.51 16.66
N LYS A 284 25.78 9.07 17.53
CA LYS A 284 26.45 10.35 17.29
C LYS A 284 27.28 10.31 16.01
N PHE A 285 28.11 9.28 15.85
CA PHE A 285 28.95 9.08 14.67
C PHE A 285 28.11 8.98 13.38
N ILE A 286 27.03 8.19 13.43
CA ILE A 286 26.12 8.02 12.27
C ILE A 286 25.49 9.37 11.88
N VAL A 287 25.00 10.14 12.85
CA VAL A 287 24.40 11.47 12.61
C VAL A 287 25.41 12.41 11.95
N GLU A 288 26.64 12.49 12.48
CA GLU A 288 27.71 13.33 11.93
C GLU A 288 28.02 12.94 10.46
N LYS A 289 28.04 11.65 10.15
CA LYS A 289 28.24 11.17 8.78
C LYS A 289 27.06 11.48 7.86
N LEU A 290 25.83 11.34 8.31
CA LEU A 290 24.65 11.70 7.52
C LEU A 290 24.59 13.21 7.24
N GLU A 291 25.02 14.05 8.19
CA GLU A 291 25.16 15.49 7.99
C GLU A 291 26.27 15.80 6.95
N GLU A 292 27.40 15.10 7.00
CA GLU A 292 28.50 15.21 6.03
C GLU A 292 28.02 14.80 4.62
N PHE A 293 27.21 13.74 4.50
CA PHE A 293 26.65 13.30 3.23
C PHE A 293 25.51 14.21 2.71
N GLY A 294 25.09 15.19 3.51
CA GLY A 294 23.97 16.06 3.15
C GLY A 294 22.61 15.41 3.22
N LEU A 295 22.48 14.23 3.85
CA LEU A 295 21.26 13.44 3.86
C LEU A 295 20.25 13.95 4.91
N PRO A 296 18.95 13.93 4.58
CA PRO A 296 17.90 14.13 5.59
C PRO A 296 17.79 12.87 6.45
N LEU A 297 17.58 13.08 7.75
CA LEU A 297 17.40 12.01 8.72
C LEU A 297 16.29 12.33 9.71
N MET A 298 15.79 11.30 10.36
CA MET A 298 14.80 11.41 11.43
C MET A 298 15.19 10.49 12.59
N ASP A 299 15.45 11.10 13.75
CA ASP A 299 15.64 10.37 15.01
C ASP A 299 14.31 10.10 15.68
N VAL A 300 14.07 8.83 15.99
CA VAL A 300 12.81 8.37 16.59
C VAL A 300 13.11 7.71 17.92
N GLY A 301 12.90 8.45 18.98
CA GLY A 301 13.21 8.04 20.33
C GLY A 301 11.99 8.04 21.27
N MET A 302 12.11 7.33 22.37
CA MET A 302 11.13 7.39 23.45
C MET A 302 11.83 7.29 24.82
N GLY A 303 11.22 7.92 25.81
CA GLY A 303 11.59 7.75 27.22
C GLY A 303 10.34 7.39 28.01
N VAL A 304 10.23 6.13 28.43
CA VAL A 304 9.11 5.61 29.23
C VAL A 304 9.63 5.22 30.60
N TYR A 305 8.92 5.63 31.63
CA TYR A 305 9.30 5.38 33.03
C TYR A 305 8.10 4.87 33.84
N LEU A 306 8.40 4.13 34.89
CA LEU A 306 7.43 3.67 35.89
C LEU A 306 7.35 4.69 37.03
N SER A 307 6.15 5.17 37.34
CA SER A 307 5.90 6.06 38.48
C SER A 307 4.61 5.66 39.17
N GLU A 308 4.65 5.43 40.48
CA GLU A 308 3.48 5.10 41.30
C GLU A 308 2.59 3.97 40.76
N GLY A 309 3.22 2.93 40.19
CA GLY A 309 2.52 1.78 39.62
C GLY A 309 1.89 2.00 38.24
N SER A 310 2.16 3.16 37.60
CA SER A 310 1.70 3.50 36.27
C SER A 310 2.87 3.91 35.37
N LEU A 311 2.71 3.81 34.06
CA LEU A 311 3.71 4.24 33.09
C LEU A 311 3.44 5.67 32.65
N GLY A 312 4.51 6.49 32.68
CA GLY A 312 4.58 7.81 32.07
C GLY A 312 5.69 7.86 31.03
N GLY A 313 5.74 8.94 30.26
CA GLY A 313 6.82 9.12 29.30
C GLY A 313 6.52 10.05 28.15
N ILE A 314 7.52 10.16 27.27
CA ILE A 314 7.48 11.02 26.09
C ILE A 314 7.96 10.23 24.87
N LEU A 315 7.20 10.31 23.79
CA LEU A 315 7.64 9.92 22.45
C LEU A 315 8.24 11.13 21.75
N ARG A 316 9.25 10.93 20.92
CA ARG A 316 9.99 12.01 20.29
C ARG A 316 10.33 11.67 18.85
N VAL A 317 10.03 12.60 17.95
CA VAL A 317 10.45 12.57 16.54
C VAL A 317 11.23 13.85 16.26
N THR A 318 12.50 13.74 15.89
CA THR A 318 13.36 14.87 15.56
C THR A 318 13.86 14.71 14.13
N THR A 319 13.53 15.67 13.28
CA THR A 319 13.87 15.65 11.85
C THR A 319 15.04 16.58 11.58
N SER A 320 16.03 16.14 10.82
CA SER A 320 17.12 16.96 10.30
C SER A 320 17.05 16.96 8.78
N THR A 321 17.08 18.14 8.18
CA THR A 321 17.17 18.33 6.74
C THR A 321 18.32 19.27 6.40
N PRO A 322 18.84 19.30 5.16
CA PRO A 322 19.86 20.27 4.77
C PRO A 322 19.48 21.72 5.06
N ALA A 323 18.19 22.05 5.10
CA ALA A 323 17.69 23.38 5.39
C ALA A 323 17.59 23.71 6.89
N GLN A 324 17.52 22.69 7.78
CA GLN A 324 17.30 22.87 9.22
C GLN A 324 17.97 21.75 10.00
N ARG A 325 19.12 22.03 10.64
CA ARG A 325 19.94 21.07 11.42
C ARG A 325 20.34 21.56 12.80
N ASP A 326 20.38 22.88 13.06
CA ASP A 326 20.98 23.48 14.27
C ASP A 326 20.31 23.01 15.57
N HIS A 327 19.03 22.65 15.52
CA HIS A 327 18.28 22.15 16.67
C HIS A 327 18.66 20.72 17.08
N LEU A 328 19.22 19.92 16.15
CA LEU A 328 19.38 18.48 16.30
C LEU A 328 20.16 18.10 17.57
N ARG A 329 21.33 18.75 17.79
CA ARG A 329 22.21 18.48 18.96
C ARG A 329 21.57 18.80 20.31
N LYS A 330 20.56 19.67 20.35
CA LYS A 330 19.81 20.02 21.55
C LYS A 330 18.62 19.07 21.80
N ARG A 331 18.15 18.40 20.76
CA ARG A 331 16.94 17.58 20.82
C ARG A 331 17.21 16.07 20.85
N MET A 332 18.35 15.64 20.32
CA MET A 332 18.73 14.23 20.35
C MET A 332 19.49 13.89 21.65
N SER A 333 19.20 12.71 22.18
CA SER A 333 20.01 12.11 23.22
C SER A 333 21.16 11.33 22.57
N PHE A 334 22.39 11.67 22.94
CA PHE A 334 23.57 10.90 22.59
C PHE A 334 24.05 10.21 23.87
N ALA A 335 23.81 8.91 23.98
CA ALA A 335 24.24 8.15 25.16
C ALA A 335 25.75 8.22 25.33
N SER A 336 26.20 8.38 26.58
CA SER A 336 27.57 8.17 26.98
C SER A 336 27.80 6.75 27.51
N ASP A 337 29.06 6.29 27.57
CA ASP A 337 29.38 4.97 28.13
C ASP A 337 28.93 4.82 29.61
N ALA A 338 28.69 5.92 30.30
CA ALA A 338 28.18 5.95 31.67
C ALA A 338 26.68 5.63 31.77
N ASP A 339 25.94 5.78 30.65
CA ASP A 339 24.48 5.62 30.61
C ASP A 339 24.04 4.18 30.30
N ARG A 340 24.97 3.22 30.22
CA ARG A 340 24.68 1.80 29.92
C ARG A 340 23.64 1.15 30.83
N ASN A 341 23.49 1.63 32.07
CA ASN A 341 22.50 1.10 33.02
C ASN A 341 21.06 1.55 32.71
N GLU A 342 20.83 2.68 32.01
CA GLU A 342 19.49 3.13 31.63
C GLU A 342 18.90 2.31 30.48
N TYR A 343 19.76 1.72 29.63
CA TYR A 343 19.31 0.87 28.51
C TYR A 343 18.74 -0.47 28.94
N ALA A 344 19.21 -1.02 30.07
CA ALA A 344 18.68 -2.27 30.61
C ALA A 344 17.22 -2.12 31.08
N THR A 345 16.77 -0.88 31.28
CA THR A 345 15.42 -0.55 31.78
C THR A 345 14.55 0.16 30.75
N ASN A 346 14.98 0.27 29.48
CA ASN A 346 14.20 0.96 28.46
C ASN A 346 12.88 0.22 28.19
N ILE A 347 11.80 0.76 28.76
CA ILE A 347 10.46 0.19 28.63
C ILE A 347 9.95 0.47 27.22
N GLN A 348 9.72 -0.59 26.46
CA GLN A 348 9.16 -0.51 25.12
C GLN A 348 7.87 -1.32 25.04
N ILE A 349 6.80 -0.67 24.59
CA ILE A 349 5.45 -1.22 24.52
C ILE A 349 4.93 -1.06 23.09
N ALA A 350 4.19 -2.05 22.58
CA ALA A 350 3.76 -2.12 21.19
C ALA A 350 3.00 -0.88 20.71
N ASP A 351 2.03 -0.41 21.48
CA ASP A 351 1.20 0.76 21.15
C ASP A 351 2.02 2.05 21.10
N LEU A 352 2.96 2.25 22.02
CA LEU A 352 3.86 3.41 22.03
C LEU A 352 4.87 3.36 20.87
N ASN A 353 5.41 2.19 20.57
CA ASN A 353 6.26 1.97 19.39
C ASN A 353 5.50 2.27 18.10
N ALA A 354 4.26 1.78 17.98
CA ALA A 354 3.40 2.01 16.82
C ALA A 354 3.06 3.50 16.66
N LEU A 355 2.68 4.19 17.76
CA LEU A 355 2.36 5.62 17.73
C LEU A 355 3.57 6.45 17.33
N ASN A 356 4.75 6.17 17.91
CA ASN A 356 5.98 6.90 17.59
C ASN A 356 6.40 6.70 16.12
N ALA A 357 6.31 5.47 15.62
CA ALA A 357 6.54 5.17 14.21
C ALA A 357 5.53 5.88 13.29
N ALA A 358 4.25 5.94 13.70
CA ALA A 358 3.21 6.65 12.95
C ALA A 358 3.52 8.15 12.86
N LEU A 359 3.90 8.80 13.96
CA LEU A 359 4.30 10.21 13.96
C LEU A 359 5.51 10.46 13.04
N ALA A 360 6.52 9.57 13.09
CA ALA A 360 7.69 9.64 12.24
C ALA A 360 7.33 9.51 10.75
N VAL A 361 6.54 8.51 10.38
CA VAL A 361 6.15 8.27 8.99
C VAL A 361 5.21 9.36 8.47
N ILE A 362 4.32 9.91 9.31
CA ILE A 362 3.50 11.08 8.94
C ILE A 362 4.41 12.28 8.62
N LYS A 363 5.41 12.57 9.47
CA LYS A 363 6.34 13.67 9.21
C LYS A 363 7.16 13.45 7.94
N TRP A 364 7.69 12.23 7.73
CA TRP A 364 8.37 11.90 6.48
C TRP A 364 7.46 12.10 5.26
N LYS A 365 6.19 11.69 5.32
CA LYS A 365 5.21 11.89 4.26
C LYS A 365 4.88 13.37 4.02
N LYS A 366 4.89 14.20 5.07
CA LYS A 366 4.81 15.66 4.94
C LYS A 366 6.00 16.21 4.14
N LEU A 367 7.22 15.79 4.46
CA LEU A 367 8.44 16.19 3.73
C LEU A 367 8.40 15.76 2.24
N ALA A 368 7.81 14.61 1.95
CA ALA A 368 7.60 14.13 0.58
C ALA A 368 6.40 14.80 -0.13
N GLY A 369 5.69 15.72 0.51
CA GLY A 369 4.52 16.41 -0.03
C GLY A 369 3.26 15.55 -0.16
N PHE A 370 3.21 14.39 0.50
CA PHE A 370 2.02 13.54 0.53
C PHE A 370 0.93 14.12 1.44
N TYR A 371 1.29 14.55 2.65
CA TYR A 371 0.41 15.30 3.54
C TYR A 371 0.71 16.80 3.50
N GLN A 372 -0.28 17.62 3.81
CA GLN A 372 -0.06 19.03 4.06
C GLN A 372 0.81 19.21 5.30
N ASP A 373 1.80 20.10 5.23
CA ASP A 373 2.64 20.50 6.35
C ASP A 373 2.40 21.99 6.61
N LEU A 374 1.63 22.29 7.65
CA LEU A 374 1.27 23.68 8.00
C LEU A 374 2.20 24.25 9.07
N ASP A 375 2.75 23.39 9.93
CA ASP A 375 3.61 23.78 11.05
C ASP A 375 5.08 23.76 10.67
N PHE A 376 5.47 22.97 9.64
CA PHE A 376 6.86 22.75 9.22
C PHE A 376 7.78 22.35 10.37
N GLU A 377 7.25 21.68 11.39
CA GLU A 377 7.95 21.27 12.58
C GLU A 377 9.14 20.36 12.25
N HIS A 378 10.25 20.53 12.97
CA HIS A 378 11.41 19.63 12.91
C HIS A 378 11.63 18.87 14.22
N HIS A 379 10.82 19.16 15.22
CA HIS A 379 10.76 18.41 16.48
C HIS A 379 9.32 18.29 16.94
N CYS A 380 8.93 17.05 17.23
CA CYS A 380 7.60 16.72 17.73
C CYS A 380 7.72 15.82 18.95
N THR A 381 6.97 16.12 20.00
CA THR A 381 6.87 15.28 21.19
C THR A 381 5.42 14.94 21.50
N TYR A 382 5.19 13.72 21.96
CA TYR A 382 3.92 13.31 22.54
C TYR A 382 4.10 12.88 23.98
N THR A 383 3.40 13.53 24.92
CA THR A 383 3.45 13.22 26.35
C THR A 383 2.30 12.31 26.72
N ILE A 384 2.61 11.12 27.24
CA ILE A 384 1.63 10.05 27.54
C ILE A 384 0.61 10.52 28.59
N GLY A 385 1.10 10.97 29.74
CA GLY A 385 0.23 11.33 30.87
C GLY A 385 -0.69 12.53 30.60
N GLY A 386 -0.30 13.43 29.72
CA GLY A 386 -1.08 14.62 29.35
C GLY A 386 -1.86 14.48 28.04
N ASN A 387 -1.65 13.39 27.29
CA ASN A 387 -2.17 13.22 25.93
C ASN A 387 -1.91 14.45 25.04
N MET A 388 -0.70 15.00 25.10
CA MET A 388 -0.35 16.28 24.49
C MET A 388 0.71 16.09 23.41
N LEU A 389 0.36 16.54 22.20
CA LEU A 389 1.30 16.65 21.07
C LEU A 389 1.83 18.09 21.01
N ARG A 390 3.15 18.25 20.89
CA ARG A 390 3.83 19.54 20.80
C ARG A 390 4.79 19.56 19.63
N ASN A 391 4.65 20.56 18.75
CA ASN A 391 5.49 20.83 17.61
C ASN A 391 6.44 21.99 17.90
N GLU A 392 7.71 21.85 17.52
CA GLU A 392 8.77 22.84 17.76
C GLU A 392 9.76 22.86 16.57
N ASP A 393 10.65 23.84 16.59
CA ASP A 393 11.77 23.97 15.65
C ASP A 393 11.35 24.09 14.18
N ALA A 394 10.33 24.90 13.90
CA ALA A 394 10.00 25.29 12.53
C ALA A 394 11.08 26.25 11.94
N PRO A 395 11.43 26.14 10.64
CA PRO A 395 12.34 27.09 10.00
C PRO A 395 11.83 28.53 10.08
N ALA A 396 12.70 29.50 10.27
CA ALA A 396 12.36 30.92 10.43
C ALA A 396 11.53 31.47 9.25
N ALA A 397 11.75 31.00 8.02
CA ALA A 397 10.99 31.39 6.84
C ALA A 397 9.54 30.89 6.85
N ALA A 398 9.23 29.79 7.53
CA ALA A 398 7.89 29.23 7.64
C ALA A 398 7.04 29.90 8.72
N ALA A 399 7.68 30.42 9.77
CA ALA A 399 7.00 31.14 10.85
C ALA A 399 6.29 32.44 10.39
N GLY A 400 6.73 33.05 9.27
CA GLY A 400 6.12 34.22 8.68
C GLY A 400 4.84 33.94 7.86
N GLN A 401 4.64 32.71 7.39
CA GLN A 401 3.46 32.33 6.58
C GLN A 401 2.27 31.85 7.43
N ALA A 402 2.54 31.29 8.60
CA ALA A 402 1.49 30.78 9.50
C ALA A 402 0.66 31.90 10.18
N SER A 403 1.18 33.14 10.26
CA SER A 403 0.46 34.26 10.87
C SER A 403 -0.57 34.93 9.94
N GLY A 404 -0.69 34.51 8.67
CA GLY A 404 -1.51 35.15 7.62
C GLY A 404 -2.80 34.42 7.23
N SER A 405 -3.06 33.20 7.68
CA SER A 405 -4.24 32.43 7.27
C SER A 405 -5.05 31.91 8.44
N GLN A 406 -5.94 32.74 9.00
CA GLN A 406 -7.09 32.19 9.71
C GLN A 406 -8.10 31.67 8.66
N PRO A 407 -8.50 30.39 8.70
CA PRO A 407 -9.60 29.93 7.86
C PRO A 407 -10.89 30.59 8.35
N GLY A 408 -11.51 31.34 7.45
CA GLY A 408 -12.85 31.89 7.66
C GLY A 408 -13.83 30.76 8.03
N LYS A 409 -14.58 30.97 9.08
CA LYS A 409 -15.74 30.14 9.47
C LYS A 409 -16.71 30.04 8.30
N ARG A 410 -16.95 28.86 7.82
CA ARG A 410 -18.23 28.44 7.22
C ARG A 410 -18.57 27.03 7.64
#